data_bd7d8e0fbf28a2ffadbb9d8c399d0f82
#
_entry.id   bd7d8e0fbf28a2ffadbb9d8c399d0f82
#
_cell.length_a   1.000
_cell.length_b   1.000
_cell.length_c   1.000
_cell.angle_alpha   90.00
_cell.angle_beta   90.00
_cell.angle_gamma   90.00
#
_symmetry.space_group_name_H-M   'P 1'
#
loop_
_entity.id
_entity.type
_entity.pdbx_description
1 polymer ?
#
loop_
_entity_poly.entity_id
_entity_poly.type
_entity_poly.pdbx_seq_one_letter_code
_entity_poly.pdbx_strand_id
1 'polypeptide(L)'
;MNKMDLNNKVAIITGSAQGLGKAFAARILEVGAKVCISDVNKDKGEAALKELQERFGEDKVCFVPCDVTKDEEFRNLFDKAEEHFNVDCVDILANNAGVNVNFGWRKCMDINIMAVMNGTEIALERMNKAGKPCQIINTASMGRHLNYHVPV
;
A
#
# COMPACT_ATOMS: atom_id res chain seq x y z
N MET A 1 -18.31 17.76 10.10
CA MET A 1 -17.16 16.87 9.85
C MET A 1 -16.18 17.64 8.97
N ASN A 2 -15.03 18.06 9.51
CA ASN A 2 -14.02 18.72 8.67
C ASN A 2 -13.55 17.70 7.62
N LYS A 3 -13.71 18.07 6.34
CA LYS A 3 -13.19 17.28 5.22
C LYS A 3 -11.67 17.26 5.36
N MET A 4 -11.08 16.10 5.49
CA MET A 4 -9.64 15.94 5.58
C MET A 4 -9.03 16.42 4.25
N ASP A 5 -8.13 17.40 4.33
CA ASP A 5 -7.41 17.87 3.16
C ASP A 5 -6.22 16.90 2.90
N LEU A 6 -6.29 16.19 1.78
CA LEU A 6 -5.24 15.28 1.33
C LEU A 6 -4.34 15.91 0.27
N ASN A 7 -4.53 17.18 -0.06
CA ASN A 7 -3.72 17.85 -1.07
C ASN A 7 -2.22 17.82 -0.69
N ASN A 8 -1.39 17.36 -1.62
CA ASN A 8 0.05 17.16 -1.45
C ASN A 8 0.47 16.15 -0.34
N LYS A 9 -0.47 15.43 0.26
CA LYS A 9 -0.15 14.32 1.18
C LYS A 9 0.44 13.15 0.41
N VAL A 10 1.41 12.46 1.01
CA VAL A 10 2.06 11.29 0.40
C VAL A 10 1.49 10.01 1.01
N ALA A 11 1.01 9.12 0.15
CA ALA A 11 0.49 7.82 0.54
C ALA A 11 1.33 6.68 -0.03
N ILE A 12 1.56 5.63 0.77
CA ILE A 12 2.00 4.31 0.30
C ILE A 12 0.80 3.37 0.33
N ILE A 13 0.59 2.61 -0.74
CA ILE A 13 -0.46 1.59 -0.84
C ILE A 13 0.16 0.28 -1.29
N THR A 14 0.12 -0.75 -0.44
CA THR A 14 0.63 -2.08 -0.76
C THR A 14 -0.41 -2.91 -1.52
N GLY A 15 0.03 -3.82 -2.42
CA GLY A 15 -0.87 -4.62 -3.25
C GLY A 15 -1.70 -3.78 -4.21
N SER A 16 -1.10 -2.74 -4.80
CA SER A 16 -1.82 -1.71 -5.56
C SER A 16 -1.58 -1.74 -7.08
N ALA A 17 -0.96 -2.80 -7.61
CA ALA A 17 -0.86 -2.98 -9.06
C ALA A 17 -2.21 -3.30 -9.74
N GLN A 18 -3.20 -3.74 -8.99
CA GLN A 18 -4.51 -4.12 -9.50
C GLN A 18 -5.60 -4.03 -8.43
N GLY A 19 -6.86 -4.26 -8.83
CA GLY A 19 -7.99 -4.45 -7.92
C GLY A 19 -8.26 -3.26 -7.00
N LEU A 20 -8.56 -3.57 -5.73
CA LEU A 20 -8.93 -2.57 -4.73
C LEU A 20 -7.81 -1.58 -4.44
N GLY A 21 -6.56 -2.05 -4.32
CA GLY A 21 -5.41 -1.19 -4.06
C GLY A 21 -5.19 -0.15 -5.15
N LYS A 22 -5.29 -0.55 -6.43
CA LYS A 22 -5.21 0.39 -7.56
C LYS A 22 -6.38 1.39 -7.59
N ALA A 23 -7.59 0.92 -7.32
CA ALA A 23 -8.76 1.80 -7.23
C ALA A 23 -8.61 2.82 -6.08
N PHE A 24 -8.06 2.39 -4.96
CA PHE A 24 -7.77 3.26 -3.81
C PHE A 24 -6.70 4.29 -4.17
N ALA A 25 -5.61 3.88 -4.85
CA ALA A 25 -4.59 4.79 -5.35
C ALA A 25 -5.20 5.88 -6.25
N ALA A 26 -6.01 5.49 -7.24
CA ALA A 26 -6.69 6.43 -8.11
C ALA A 26 -7.58 7.41 -7.32
N ARG A 27 -8.32 6.93 -6.31
CA ARG A 27 -9.20 7.78 -5.50
C ARG A 27 -8.43 8.78 -4.65
N ILE A 28 -7.29 8.40 -4.09
CA ILE A 28 -6.43 9.31 -3.32
C ILE A 28 -5.81 10.38 -4.25
N LEU A 29 -5.39 9.99 -5.44
CA LEU A 29 -4.87 10.91 -6.46
C LEU A 29 -5.92 11.95 -6.89
N GLU A 30 -7.19 11.56 -7.06
CA GLU A 30 -8.30 12.45 -7.41
C GLU A 30 -8.52 13.58 -6.38
N VAL A 31 -8.14 13.38 -5.15
CA VAL A 31 -8.27 14.39 -4.08
C VAL A 31 -6.98 15.16 -3.83
N GLY A 32 -6.00 15.06 -4.76
CA GLY A 32 -4.79 15.88 -4.80
C GLY A 32 -3.58 15.35 -4.03
N ALA A 33 -3.64 14.12 -3.53
CA ALA A 33 -2.50 13.48 -2.90
C ALA A 33 -1.49 12.95 -3.92
N LYS A 34 -0.31 12.56 -3.44
CA LYS A 34 0.73 11.82 -4.16
C LYS A 34 0.72 10.38 -3.68
N VAL A 35 0.98 9.42 -4.56
CA VAL A 35 0.88 8.00 -4.21
C VAL A 35 2.10 7.20 -4.69
N CYS A 36 2.72 6.50 -3.76
CA CYS A 36 3.60 5.39 -4.08
C CYS A 36 2.78 4.11 -4.12
N ILE A 37 2.56 3.57 -5.30
CA ILE A 37 1.98 2.24 -5.47
C ILE A 37 3.04 1.17 -5.28
N SER A 38 2.68 0.05 -4.67
CA SER A 38 3.61 -1.05 -4.43
C SER A 38 2.95 -2.41 -4.61
N ASP A 39 3.67 -3.32 -5.21
CA ASP A 39 3.22 -4.71 -5.44
C ASP A 39 4.43 -5.62 -5.63
N VAL A 40 4.26 -6.92 -5.36
CA VAL A 40 5.28 -7.92 -5.67
C VAL A 40 5.38 -8.19 -7.18
N ASN A 41 4.30 -7.94 -7.94
CA ASN A 41 4.25 -8.11 -9.38
C ASN A 41 4.73 -6.86 -10.11
N LYS A 42 5.97 -6.87 -10.53
CA LYS A 42 6.63 -5.77 -11.23
C LYS A 42 5.89 -5.33 -12.49
N ASP A 43 5.59 -6.28 -13.38
CA ASP A 43 5.00 -5.98 -14.70
C ASP A 43 3.63 -5.30 -14.54
N LYS A 44 2.80 -5.82 -13.63
CA LYS A 44 1.51 -5.19 -13.33
C LYS A 44 1.67 -3.84 -12.63
N GLY A 45 2.68 -3.70 -11.77
CA GLY A 45 2.99 -2.45 -11.09
C GLY A 45 3.38 -1.36 -12.07
N GLU A 46 4.26 -1.65 -13.02
CA GLU A 46 4.67 -0.71 -14.07
C GLU A 46 3.52 -0.34 -15.01
N ALA A 47 2.67 -1.31 -15.36
CA ALA A 47 1.47 -1.03 -16.15
C ALA A 47 0.49 -0.12 -15.40
N ALA A 48 0.28 -0.37 -14.10
CA ALA A 48 -0.56 0.49 -13.25
C ALA A 48 0.03 1.89 -13.08
N LEU A 49 1.37 2.00 -12.92
CA LEU A 49 2.08 3.27 -12.86
C LEU A 49 1.79 4.10 -14.09
N LYS A 50 2.02 3.52 -15.28
CA LYS A 50 1.81 4.22 -16.56
C LYS A 50 0.37 4.74 -16.68
N GLU A 51 -0.64 3.91 -16.38
CA GLU A 51 -2.05 4.30 -16.45
C GLU A 51 -2.38 5.45 -15.48
N LEU A 52 -1.84 5.40 -14.26
CA LEU A 52 -2.09 6.43 -13.26
C LEU A 52 -1.35 7.74 -13.60
N GLN A 53 -0.12 7.65 -14.12
CA GLN A 53 0.65 8.83 -14.56
C GLN A 53 -0.01 9.53 -15.74
N GLU A 54 -0.55 8.81 -16.72
CA GLU A 54 -1.30 9.38 -17.84
C GLU A 54 -2.55 10.16 -17.37
N ARG A 55 -3.17 9.76 -16.24
CA ARG A 55 -4.37 10.41 -15.71
C ARG A 55 -4.09 11.54 -14.74
N PHE A 56 -3.03 11.45 -13.94
CA PHE A 56 -2.83 12.33 -12.79
C PHE A 56 -1.52 13.12 -12.82
N GLY A 57 -0.60 12.77 -13.72
CA GLY A 57 0.72 13.37 -13.85
C GLY A 57 1.85 12.50 -13.30
N GLU A 58 3.02 12.59 -13.90
CA GLU A 58 4.20 11.80 -13.54
C GLU A 58 4.76 12.13 -12.16
N ASP A 59 4.58 13.39 -11.73
CA ASP A 59 5.02 13.89 -10.41
C ASP A 59 4.14 13.44 -9.24
N LYS A 60 3.00 12.80 -9.53
CA LYS A 60 2.02 12.39 -8.52
C LYS A 60 2.10 10.93 -8.15
N VAL A 61 2.71 10.09 -8.98
CA VAL A 61 2.71 8.63 -8.79
C VAL A 61 4.08 8.06 -9.02
N CYS A 62 4.53 7.20 -8.10
CA CYS A 62 5.68 6.32 -8.32
C CYS A 62 5.30 4.87 -8.02
N PHE A 63 6.13 3.94 -8.49
CA PHE A 63 6.00 2.52 -8.21
C PHE A 63 7.29 1.99 -7.59
N VAL A 64 7.15 1.25 -6.51
CA VAL A 64 8.26 0.52 -5.87
C VAL A 64 7.85 -0.94 -5.71
N PRO A 65 8.55 -1.87 -6.36
CA PRO A 65 8.31 -3.30 -6.16
C PRO A 65 8.68 -3.69 -4.72
N CYS A 66 7.81 -4.46 -4.06
CA CYS A 66 8.03 -4.89 -2.68
C CYS A 66 7.29 -6.20 -2.40
N ASP A 67 8.01 -7.16 -1.85
CA ASP A 67 7.42 -8.28 -1.12
C ASP A 67 7.26 -7.85 0.35
N VAL A 68 6.02 -7.57 0.75
CA VAL A 68 5.71 -7.07 2.10
C VAL A 68 6.07 -8.03 3.24
N THR A 69 6.36 -9.30 2.91
CA THR A 69 6.82 -10.30 3.89
C THR A 69 8.30 -10.14 4.25
N LYS A 70 9.02 -9.27 3.54
CA LYS A 70 10.44 -9.02 3.74
C LYS A 70 10.65 -7.64 4.34
N ASP A 71 11.12 -7.59 5.56
CA ASP A 71 11.33 -6.36 6.32
C ASP A 71 12.19 -5.34 5.56
N GLU A 72 13.32 -5.78 5.00
CA GLU A 72 14.23 -4.90 4.26
C GLU A 72 13.57 -4.29 3.01
N GLU A 73 12.78 -5.08 2.27
CA GLU A 73 12.06 -4.56 1.10
C GLU A 73 10.96 -3.58 1.52
N PHE A 74 10.28 -3.83 2.63
CA PHE A 74 9.24 -2.94 3.13
C PHE A 74 9.83 -1.62 3.67
N ARG A 75 10.97 -1.66 4.37
CA ARG A 75 11.69 -0.44 4.78
C ARG A 75 12.17 0.36 3.56
N ASN A 76 12.75 -0.31 2.56
CA ASN A 76 13.17 0.33 1.32
C ASN A 76 12.00 0.97 0.54
N LEU A 77 10.80 0.39 0.60
CA LEU A 77 9.59 0.99 0.01
C LEU A 77 9.33 2.40 0.60
N PHE A 78 9.44 2.56 1.91
CA PHE A 78 9.31 3.87 2.55
C PHE A 78 10.43 4.81 2.12
N ASP A 79 11.71 4.35 2.16
CA ASP A 79 12.85 5.17 1.77
C ASP A 79 12.69 5.71 0.34
N LYS A 80 12.27 4.84 -0.59
CA LYS A 80 12.06 5.23 -1.99
C LYS A 80 10.87 6.16 -2.20
N ALA A 81 9.79 5.98 -1.46
CA ALA A 81 8.65 6.88 -1.52
C ALA A 81 9.00 8.27 -0.97
N GLU A 82 9.68 8.33 0.17
CA GLU A 82 10.13 9.57 0.81
C GLU A 82 11.15 10.31 -0.07
N GLU A 83 12.12 9.59 -0.66
CA GLU A 83 13.10 10.14 -1.59
C GLU A 83 12.42 10.72 -2.86
N HIS A 84 11.52 9.93 -3.49
CA HIS A 84 10.85 10.33 -4.72
C HIS A 84 10.00 11.59 -4.56
N PHE A 85 9.24 11.69 -3.48
CA PHE A 85 8.38 12.83 -3.24
C PHE A 85 9.05 13.97 -2.46
N ASN A 86 10.32 13.80 -2.09
CA ASN A 86 11.11 14.76 -1.29
C ASN A 86 10.39 15.16 0.01
N VAL A 87 10.05 14.17 0.82
CA VAL A 87 9.39 14.34 2.12
C VAL A 87 10.14 13.63 3.23
N ASP A 88 10.08 14.16 4.46
CA ASP A 88 10.73 13.54 5.63
C ASP A 88 9.99 12.30 6.12
N CYS A 89 8.71 12.20 5.84
CA CYS A 89 7.87 11.08 6.27
C CYS A 89 6.61 11.00 5.41
N VAL A 90 6.21 9.78 5.07
CA VAL A 90 4.95 9.47 4.41
C VAL A 90 3.78 9.81 5.34
N ASP A 91 2.71 10.41 4.81
CA ASP A 91 1.53 10.81 5.60
C ASP A 91 0.51 9.68 5.77
N ILE A 92 0.45 8.74 4.83
CA ILE A 92 -0.57 7.67 4.82
C ILE A 92 0.08 6.34 4.44
N LEU A 93 -0.12 5.30 5.25
CA LEU A 93 0.16 3.92 4.88
C LEU A 93 -1.16 3.17 4.74
N ALA A 94 -1.40 2.56 3.57
CA ALA A 94 -2.47 1.59 3.38
C ALA A 94 -1.88 0.17 3.25
N ASN A 95 -1.97 -0.61 4.29
CA ASN A 95 -1.70 -2.04 4.29
C ASN A 95 -2.87 -2.75 3.59
N ASN A 96 -2.77 -2.86 2.26
CA ASN A 96 -3.83 -3.44 1.43
C ASN A 96 -3.40 -4.75 0.76
N ALA A 97 -2.10 -5.05 0.68
CA ALA A 97 -1.63 -6.33 0.16
C ALA A 97 -2.27 -7.50 0.93
N GLY A 98 -2.79 -8.46 0.20
CA GLY A 98 -3.46 -9.61 0.79
C GLY A 98 -3.68 -10.73 -0.22
N VAL A 99 -3.76 -11.95 0.30
CA VAL A 99 -4.02 -13.16 -0.49
C VAL A 99 -5.09 -14.01 0.20
N ASN A 100 -5.72 -14.91 -0.58
CA ASN A 100 -6.70 -15.85 -0.05
C ASN A 100 -6.04 -17.19 0.36
N VAL A 101 -6.81 -18.04 1.02
CA VAL A 101 -6.34 -19.34 1.55
C VAL A 101 -5.85 -20.32 0.50
N ASN A 102 -6.17 -20.13 -0.79
CA ASN A 102 -5.68 -20.98 -1.87
C ASN A 102 -4.16 -20.93 -2.03
N PHE A 103 -3.52 -19.89 -1.51
CA PHE A 103 -2.05 -19.77 -1.45
C PHE A 103 -1.41 -20.49 -0.25
N GLY A 104 -2.21 -21.20 0.55
CA GLY A 104 -1.78 -21.84 1.79
C GLY A 104 -1.89 -20.90 3.00
N TRP A 105 -2.30 -21.48 4.14
CA TRP A 105 -2.59 -20.68 5.35
C TRP A 105 -1.35 -19.95 5.91
N ARG A 106 -0.16 -20.54 5.81
CA ARG A 106 1.09 -19.88 6.26
C ARG A 106 1.32 -18.59 5.48
N LYS A 107 1.26 -18.66 4.15
CA LYS A 107 1.41 -17.47 3.31
C LYS A 107 0.33 -16.43 3.55
N CYS A 108 -0.91 -16.87 3.84
CA CYS A 108 -1.96 -15.95 4.27
C CYS A 108 -1.60 -15.24 5.57
N MET A 109 -1.09 -15.94 6.57
CA MET A 109 -0.68 -15.34 7.83
C MET A 109 0.48 -14.35 7.63
N ASP A 110 1.48 -14.74 6.84
CA ASP A 110 2.64 -13.89 6.57
C ASP A 110 2.26 -12.58 5.89
N ILE A 111 1.37 -12.64 4.88
CA ILE A 111 0.97 -11.45 4.12
C ILE A 111 -0.15 -10.66 4.82
N ASN A 112 -1.22 -11.36 5.25
CA ASN A 112 -2.43 -10.66 5.72
C ASN A 112 -2.34 -10.22 7.17
N ILE A 113 -1.40 -10.77 7.96
CA ILE A 113 -1.23 -10.45 9.38
C ILE A 113 0.17 -9.91 9.66
N MET A 114 1.22 -10.73 9.45
CA MET A 114 2.56 -10.33 9.86
C MET A 114 3.06 -9.10 9.10
N ALA A 115 2.83 -9.04 7.78
CA ALA A 115 3.21 -7.87 6.99
C ALA A 115 2.42 -6.61 7.38
N VAL A 116 1.15 -6.74 7.76
CA VAL A 116 0.35 -5.61 8.27
C VAL A 116 0.90 -5.08 9.58
N MET A 117 1.29 -5.97 10.50
CA MET A 117 1.93 -5.58 11.77
C MET A 117 3.27 -4.88 11.51
N ASN A 118 4.12 -5.48 10.67
CA ASN A 118 5.42 -4.92 10.31
C ASN A 118 5.31 -3.53 9.65
N GLY A 119 4.45 -3.39 8.64
CA GLY A 119 4.21 -2.09 7.99
C GLY A 119 3.69 -1.03 8.96
N THR A 120 2.85 -1.43 9.91
CA THR A 120 2.37 -0.54 10.98
C THR A 120 3.52 -0.10 11.88
N GLU A 121 4.40 -1.02 12.29
CA GLU A 121 5.56 -0.71 13.13
C GLU A 121 6.54 0.23 12.42
N ILE A 122 6.88 -0.05 11.15
CA ILE A 122 7.75 0.81 10.33
C ILE A 122 7.15 2.22 10.22
N ALA A 123 5.85 2.34 9.94
CA ALA A 123 5.19 3.64 9.85
C ALA A 123 5.28 4.41 11.16
N LEU A 124 4.99 3.77 12.31
CA LEU A 124 5.07 4.39 13.64
C LEU A 124 6.48 4.84 13.99
N GLU A 125 7.51 4.04 13.69
CA GLU A 125 8.91 4.42 13.88
C GLU A 125 9.25 5.72 13.14
N ARG A 126 8.84 5.81 11.85
CA ARG A 126 9.11 6.98 11.00
C ARG A 126 8.36 8.22 11.45
N MET A 127 7.09 8.07 11.82
CA MET A 127 6.27 9.15 12.38
C MET A 127 6.88 9.72 13.64
N ASN A 128 7.29 8.85 14.57
CA ASN A 128 7.90 9.28 15.82
C ASN A 128 9.22 10.03 15.56
N LYS A 129 10.05 9.52 14.63
CA LYS A 129 11.31 10.18 14.24
C LYS A 129 11.07 11.54 13.59
N ALA A 130 10.06 11.67 12.73
CA ALA A 130 9.73 12.91 12.04
C ALA A 130 8.90 13.89 12.88
N GLY A 131 8.37 13.46 14.01
CA GLY A 131 7.46 14.27 14.84
C GLY A 131 6.15 14.63 14.12
N LYS A 132 5.74 13.83 13.14
CA LYS A 132 4.53 14.07 12.33
C LYS A 132 3.51 12.95 12.52
N PRO A 133 2.21 13.27 12.67
CA PRO A 133 1.18 12.24 12.63
C PRO A 133 1.01 11.71 11.20
N CYS A 134 0.87 10.40 11.05
CA CYS A 134 0.42 9.79 9.81
C CYS A 134 -0.85 8.95 10.04
N GLN A 135 -1.46 8.51 8.97
CA GLN A 135 -2.61 7.64 9.04
C GLN A 135 -2.23 6.24 8.58
N ILE A 136 -2.66 5.25 9.33
CA ILE A 136 -2.47 3.85 8.98
C ILE A 136 -3.84 3.24 8.72
N ILE A 137 -4.01 2.68 7.53
CA ILE A 137 -5.24 2.02 7.07
C ILE A 137 -4.92 0.55 6.85
N ASN A 138 -5.59 -0.33 7.58
CA ASN A 138 -5.47 -1.77 7.40
C ASN A 138 -6.73 -2.30 6.71
N THR A 139 -6.56 -2.86 5.51
CA THR A 139 -7.65 -3.48 4.77
C THR A 139 -7.97 -4.84 5.38
N ALA A 140 -9.19 -4.99 5.89
CA ALA A 140 -9.71 -6.26 6.38
C ALA A 140 -10.78 -6.80 5.43
N SER A 141 -10.85 -8.12 5.28
CA SER A 141 -11.88 -8.78 4.48
C SER A 141 -12.51 -9.92 5.24
N MET A 142 -13.84 -9.93 5.24
CA MET A 142 -14.66 -11.07 5.67
C MET A 142 -14.99 -11.97 4.47
N GLY A 143 -14.02 -12.25 3.60
CA GLY A 143 -14.17 -13.06 2.40
C GLY A 143 -14.79 -14.42 2.75
N ARG A 144 -16.12 -14.53 2.62
CA ARG A 144 -16.81 -15.80 2.69
C ARG A 144 -16.54 -16.58 1.42
N HIS A 145 -15.68 -17.58 1.49
CA HIS A 145 -15.72 -18.66 0.52
C HIS A 145 -16.98 -19.48 0.79
N LEU A 146 -18.04 -19.17 0.05
CA LEU A 146 -19.32 -19.87 0.12
C LEU A 146 -19.28 -21.29 -0.43
N ASN A 147 -18.14 -21.82 -0.87
CA ASN A 147 -18.03 -23.14 -1.46
C ASN A 147 -16.77 -23.89 -0.99
N TYR A 148 -16.66 -24.20 0.28
CA TYR A 148 -15.90 -25.38 0.66
C TYR A 148 -16.83 -26.61 0.50
N HIS A 149 -16.81 -27.23 -0.66
CA HIS A 149 -17.14 -28.65 -0.72
C HIS A 149 -15.97 -29.39 -0.04
N VAL A 150 -16.15 -29.73 1.22
CA VAL A 150 -15.35 -30.77 1.85
C VAL A 150 -15.95 -32.08 1.34
N PRO A 151 -15.24 -32.88 0.53
CA PRO A 151 -15.69 -34.22 0.23
C PRO A 151 -15.70 -35.00 1.56
N VAL A 152 -16.84 -35.56 1.90
CA VAL A 152 -17.00 -36.49 3.02
C VAL A 152 -16.38 -37.83 2.62
#